data_5c9a294ea8133b172ce50f72556a792b
#
_entry.id   5c9a294ea8133b172ce50f72556a792b
#
_cell.length_a   1.000
_cell.length_b   1.000
_cell.length_c   1.000
_cell.angle_alpha   90.00
_cell.angle_beta   90.00
_cell.angle_gamma   90.00
#
_symmetry.space_group_name_H-M   'P 1'
#
loop_
_entity.id
_entity.type
_entity.pdbx_description
1 polymer ?
#
loop_
_entity_poly.entity_id
_entity_poly.type
_entity_poly.pdbx_seq_one_letter_code
_entity_poly.pdbx_strand_id
1 'polypeptide(L)'
;MRLLDRAILKEMTAAFLLGLMVFTFVLLTNKILRLVELIVNKGVGILTVLQLFLYVLPYSLVVTIPMSALLATLATFTRLSTDGELLGLRGAGFSLTRLARPALFFGMATTALTLVITIWILPYINQAFRGLVFDMARRQVAVGIQEGVFNSAFDGLILYVEHLDPRTSEMEGVFLVDSRNPEERRVIVAQSGRFDSDPKRLRMGLTLRQGSIHLSGAELSGRYRLITFQNYALTLDAGRSFTDPNQRPLGEQELTLTQLRERAAALRAEGKNYHPPIVEFHKKLAIPFSCALFSFVGIPLASRIRRGGRGVSLAISVAFALGYYVLIVGGEGLGNRGKLPEMLAMWLPNLLIAAGGSVLFLWAEVHPATLAQAWRLARTRRAAVQQRG
;
A
#
# COMPACT_ATOMS: atom_id res chain seq x y z
N MET A 1 18.68 7.76 31.08
CA MET A 1 18.36 8.77 30.06
C MET A 1 18.47 10.15 30.68
N ARG A 2 19.23 11.07 30.10
CA ARG A 2 19.37 12.44 30.61
C ARG A 2 18.08 13.22 30.30
N LEU A 3 17.75 14.21 31.11
CA LEU A 3 16.52 15.01 30.97
C LEU A 3 16.35 15.60 29.56
N LEU A 4 17.45 16.05 28.96
CA LEU A 4 17.46 16.57 27.59
C LEU A 4 17.02 15.53 26.55
N ASP A 5 17.54 14.28 26.61
CA ASP A 5 17.18 13.22 25.68
C ASP A 5 15.68 12.91 25.76
N ARG A 6 15.13 12.89 26.99
CA ARG A 6 13.70 12.66 27.23
C ARG A 6 12.83 13.81 26.69
N ALA A 7 13.28 15.06 26.88
CA ALA A 7 12.55 16.22 26.36
C ALA A 7 12.48 16.22 24.83
N ILE A 8 13.61 15.96 24.16
CA ILE A 8 13.66 15.84 22.69
C ILE A 8 12.78 14.70 22.20
N LEU A 9 12.86 13.50 22.82
CA LEU A 9 12.03 12.35 22.42
C LEU A 9 10.54 12.62 22.62
N LYS A 10 10.14 13.26 23.72
CA LYS A 10 8.73 13.62 23.97
C LYS A 10 8.19 14.53 22.87
N GLU A 11 8.97 15.54 22.49
CA GLU A 11 8.59 16.48 21.45
C GLU A 11 8.53 15.81 20.07
N MET A 12 9.54 14.99 19.73
CA MET A 12 9.53 14.20 18.49
C MET A 12 8.32 13.27 18.43
N THR A 13 7.97 12.60 19.54
CA THR A 13 6.81 11.72 19.58
C THR A 13 5.51 12.48 19.33
N ALA A 14 5.34 13.65 19.94
CA ALA A 14 4.16 14.49 19.70
C ALA A 14 4.06 14.96 18.25
N ALA A 15 5.16 15.44 17.67
CA ALA A 15 5.20 15.84 16.27
C ALA A 15 4.99 14.65 15.30
N PHE A 16 5.53 13.47 15.65
CA PHE A 16 5.34 12.23 14.91
C PHE A 16 3.87 11.80 14.87
N LEU A 17 3.21 11.75 16.02
CA LEU A 17 1.80 11.34 16.09
C LEU A 17 0.90 12.31 15.30
N LEU A 18 1.16 13.61 15.39
CA LEU A 18 0.46 14.61 14.61
C LEU A 18 0.70 14.40 13.10
N GLY A 19 1.95 14.23 12.70
CA GLY A 19 2.33 13.95 11.32
C GLY A 19 1.72 12.65 10.80
N LEU A 20 1.77 11.60 11.60
CA LEU A 20 1.19 10.30 11.27
C LEU A 20 -0.32 10.41 11.03
N MET A 21 -1.03 11.13 11.91
CA MET A 21 -2.47 11.39 11.75
C MET A 21 -2.75 12.15 10.44
N VAL A 22 -2.04 13.24 10.19
CA VAL A 22 -2.25 14.09 8.99
C VAL A 22 -1.93 13.32 7.72
N PHE A 23 -0.74 12.70 7.62
CA PHE A 23 -0.35 11.99 6.41
C PHE A 23 -1.22 10.76 6.15
N THR A 24 -1.57 10.01 7.19
CA THR A 24 -2.46 8.85 7.06
C THR A 24 -3.84 9.29 6.59
N PHE A 25 -4.40 10.38 7.16
CA PHE A 25 -5.68 10.91 6.74
C PHE A 25 -5.68 11.34 5.27
N VAL A 26 -4.65 12.07 4.83
CA VAL A 26 -4.50 12.51 3.43
C VAL A 26 -4.43 11.32 2.47
N LEU A 27 -3.60 10.29 2.79
CA LEU A 27 -3.49 9.10 1.94
C LEU A 27 -4.75 8.24 1.94
N LEU A 28 -5.48 8.22 3.05
CA LEU A 28 -6.73 7.46 3.16
C LEU A 28 -7.91 8.16 2.50
N THR A 29 -7.89 9.48 2.29
CA THR A 29 -9.01 10.23 1.71
C THR A 29 -9.50 9.62 0.40
N ASN A 30 -8.59 9.33 -0.54
CA ASN A 30 -8.94 8.69 -1.81
C ASN A 30 -9.48 7.26 -1.64
N LYS A 31 -9.03 6.55 -0.60
CA LYS A 31 -9.53 5.20 -0.28
C LYS A 31 -10.91 5.25 0.35
N ILE A 32 -11.13 6.23 1.23
CA ILE A 32 -12.44 6.47 1.88
C ILE A 32 -13.51 6.75 0.85
N LEU A 33 -13.23 7.61 -0.15
CA LEU A 33 -14.18 7.90 -1.23
C LEU A 33 -14.63 6.64 -1.96
N ARG A 34 -13.69 5.73 -2.29
CA ARG A 34 -14.01 4.44 -2.92
C ARG A 34 -14.83 3.53 -1.98
N LEU A 35 -14.57 3.57 -0.67
CA LEU A 35 -15.33 2.78 0.31
C LEU A 35 -16.76 3.31 0.46
N VAL A 36 -16.96 4.62 0.42
CA VAL A 36 -18.29 5.24 0.41
C VAL A 36 -19.08 4.83 -0.83
N GLU A 37 -18.43 4.78 -1.99
CA GLU A 37 -19.04 4.30 -3.23
C GLU A 37 -19.56 2.85 -3.11
N LEU A 38 -18.84 1.99 -2.40
CA LEU A 38 -19.28 0.61 -2.13
C LEU A 38 -20.55 0.56 -1.27
N ILE A 39 -20.72 1.48 -0.32
CA ILE A 39 -21.93 1.56 0.49
C ILE A 39 -23.11 2.04 -0.36
N VAL A 40 -22.92 3.16 -1.07
CA VAL A 40 -24.00 3.85 -1.77
C VAL A 40 -24.44 3.09 -3.02
N ASN A 41 -23.49 2.64 -3.85
CA ASN A 41 -23.78 2.04 -5.14
C ASN A 41 -23.98 0.53 -5.09
N LYS A 42 -23.38 -0.14 -4.11
CA LYS A 42 -23.39 -1.60 -4.03
C LYS A 42 -24.08 -2.18 -2.79
N GLY A 43 -24.64 -1.34 -1.93
CA GLY A 43 -25.40 -1.77 -0.75
C GLY A 43 -24.59 -2.60 0.25
N VAL A 44 -23.26 -2.45 0.27
CA VAL A 44 -22.38 -3.21 1.19
C VAL A 44 -22.59 -2.72 2.62
N GLY A 45 -22.78 -3.66 3.55
CA GLY A 45 -23.02 -3.33 4.97
C GLY A 45 -21.85 -2.54 5.58
N ILE A 46 -22.17 -1.56 6.42
CA ILE A 46 -21.21 -0.62 7.04
C ILE A 46 -20.11 -1.35 7.82
N LEU A 47 -20.42 -2.47 8.47
CA LEU A 47 -19.43 -3.27 9.21
C LEU A 47 -18.37 -3.86 8.28
N THR A 48 -18.77 -4.34 7.12
CA THR A 48 -17.85 -4.86 6.09
C THR A 48 -16.95 -3.76 5.54
N VAL A 49 -17.50 -2.58 5.34
CA VAL A 49 -16.72 -1.41 4.89
C VAL A 49 -15.72 -0.96 5.96
N LEU A 50 -16.11 -1.01 7.24
CA LEU A 50 -15.18 -0.73 8.35
C LEU A 50 -14.04 -1.78 8.41
N GLN A 51 -14.33 -3.05 8.17
CA GLN A 51 -13.31 -4.10 8.07
C GLN A 51 -12.36 -3.84 6.90
N LEU A 52 -12.87 -3.47 5.72
CA LEU A 52 -12.05 -3.09 4.56
C LEU A 52 -11.14 -1.91 4.88
N PHE A 53 -11.67 -0.90 5.57
CA PHE A 53 -10.91 0.26 6.01
C PHE A 53 -9.74 -0.13 6.92
N LEU A 54 -10.01 -0.99 7.92
CA LEU A 54 -9.00 -1.49 8.84
C LEU A 54 -7.89 -2.30 8.12
N TYR A 55 -8.24 -3.03 7.04
CA TYR A 55 -7.25 -3.76 6.25
C TYR A 55 -6.38 -2.86 5.36
N VAL A 56 -6.90 -1.71 4.93
CA VAL A 56 -6.14 -0.74 4.12
C VAL A 56 -5.18 0.10 4.97
N LEU A 57 -5.49 0.29 6.26
CA LEU A 57 -4.75 1.17 7.16
C LEU A 57 -3.27 0.79 7.32
N PRO A 58 -2.87 -0.48 7.59
CA PRO A 58 -1.46 -0.84 7.73
C PRO A 58 -0.61 -0.60 6.48
N TYR A 59 -1.19 -0.78 5.29
CA TYR A 59 -0.52 -0.46 4.05
C TYR A 59 -0.17 1.04 3.96
N SER A 60 -1.09 1.90 4.38
CA SER A 60 -0.85 3.34 4.44
C SER A 60 0.21 3.69 5.47
N LEU A 61 0.22 3.01 6.63
CA LEU A 61 1.20 3.25 7.69
C LEU A 61 2.64 2.99 7.26
N VAL A 62 2.90 1.99 6.41
CA VAL A 62 4.25 1.70 5.90
C VAL A 62 4.86 2.91 5.19
N VAL A 63 4.04 3.71 4.50
CA VAL A 63 4.49 4.92 3.80
C VAL A 63 4.50 6.15 4.71
N THR A 64 3.50 6.28 5.58
CA THR A 64 3.34 7.48 6.41
C THR A 64 4.28 7.52 7.62
N ILE A 65 4.71 6.38 8.15
CA ILE A 65 5.66 6.34 9.28
C ILE A 65 7.01 6.99 8.93
N PRO A 66 7.70 6.65 7.81
CA PRO A 66 8.92 7.33 7.41
C PRO A 66 8.74 8.84 7.22
N MET A 67 7.66 9.26 6.55
CA MET A 67 7.34 10.67 6.36
C MET A 67 7.16 11.41 7.69
N SER A 68 6.43 10.78 8.62
CA SER A 68 6.18 11.34 9.95
C SER A 68 7.44 11.39 10.81
N ALA A 69 8.35 10.41 10.66
CA ALA A 69 9.65 10.43 11.35
C ALA A 69 10.54 11.58 10.87
N LEU A 70 10.54 11.86 9.56
CA LEU A 70 11.23 13.04 9.02
C LEU A 70 10.62 14.33 9.54
N LEU A 71 9.28 14.46 9.46
CA LEU A 71 8.57 15.63 9.99
C LEU A 71 8.87 15.86 11.47
N ALA A 72 8.82 14.80 12.28
CA ALA A 72 9.10 14.87 13.71
C ALA A 72 10.50 15.42 13.99
N THR A 73 11.49 14.90 13.26
CA THR A 73 12.89 15.36 13.42
C THR A 73 13.05 16.80 12.92
N LEU A 74 12.51 17.13 11.72
CA LEU A 74 12.57 18.47 11.20
C LEU A 74 11.87 19.49 12.11
N ALA A 75 10.64 19.19 12.58
CA ALA A 75 9.88 20.12 13.40
C ALA A 75 10.57 20.38 14.74
N THR A 76 11.05 19.32 15.43
CA THR A 76 11.73 19.43 16.72
C THR A 76 13.05 20.20 16.59
N PHE A 77 13.91 19.81 15.63
CA PHE A 77 15.22 20.46 15.49
C PHE A 77 15.13 21.87 14.88
N THR A 78 14.13 22.15 14.04
CA THR A 78 13.85 23.51 13.56
C THR A 78 13.43 24.41 14.74
N ARG A 79 12.56 23.93 15.63
CA ARG A 79 12.17 24.67 16.82
C ARG A 79 13.38 24.95 17.71
N LEU A 80 14.17 23.93 18.06
CA LEU A 80 15.40 24.10 18.85
C LEU A 80 16.37 25.11 18.20
N SER A 81 16.42 25.14 16.88
CA SER A 81 17.24 26.07 16.12
C SER A 81 16.69 27.49 16.14
N THR A 82 15.38 27.68 15.92
CA THR A 82 14.74 29.01 15.87
C THR A 82 14.65 29.66 17.26
N ASP A 83 14.44 28.88 18.31
CA ASP A 83 14.40 29.37 19.70
C ASP A 83 15.81 29.66 20.26
N GLY A 84 16.87 29.31 19.50
CA GLY A 84 18.25 29.50 19.91
C GLY A 84 18.76 28.47 20.92
N GLU A 85 17.92 27.49 21.31
CA GLU A 85 18.27 26.41 22.24
C GLU A 85 19.41 25.55 21.69
N LEU A 86 19.37 25.22 20.40
CA LEU A 86 20.44 24.48 19.72
C LEU A 86 21.78 25.20 19.78
N LEU A 87 21.77 26.54 19.61
CA LEU A 87 22.97 27.36 19.71
C LEU A 87 23.50 27.43 21.14
N GLY A 88 22.62 27.60 22.14
CA GLY A 88 22.96 27.59 23.55
C GLY A 88 23.60 26.26 24.00
N LEU A 89 23.03 25.12 23.55
CA LEU A 89 23.57 23.79 23.86
C LEU A 89 24.95 23.59 23.21
N ARG A 90 25.14 24.02 21.97
CA ARG A 90 26.46 23.97 21.31
C ARG A 90 27.49 24.90 21.98
N GLY A 91 27.06 26.09 22.43
CA GLY A 91 27.89 27.01 23.21
C GLY A 91 28.31 26.44 24.57
N ALA A 92 27.48 25.56 25.15
CA ALA A 92 27.79 24.82 26.38
C ALA A 92 28.66 23.55 26.12
N GLY A 93 29.17 23.34 24.87
CA GLY A 93 30.07 22.26 24.51
C GLY A 93 29.39 20.95 24.06
N PHE A 94 28.08 20.93 23.85
CA PHE A 94 27.43 19.76 23.30
C PHE A 94 27.68 19.66 21.80
N SER A 95 28.23 18.52 21.33
CA SER A 95 28.38 18.20 19.90
C SER A 95 27.04 17.91 19.25
N LEU A 96 26.94 18.14 17.94
CA LEU A 96 25.73 17.80 17.16
C LEU A 96 25.47 16.26 17.19
N THR A 97 26.57 15.49 17.20
CA THR A 97 26.53 14.02 17.36
C THR A 97 25.86 13.60 18.67
N ARG A 98 26.06 14.34 19.76
CA ARG A 98 25.42 14.09 21.06
C ARG A 98 23.93 14.39 21.00
N LEU A 99 23.55 15.48 20.35
CA LEU A 99 22.16 15.92 20.19
C LEU A 99 21.40 15.03 19.20
N ALA A 100 22.10 14.36 18.26
CA ALA A 100 21.54 13.43 17.31
C ALA A 100 21.11 12.08 17.94
N ARG A 101 21.68 11.69 19.06
CA ARG A 101 21.42 10.37 19.69
C ARG A 101 19.94 10.07 19.93
N PRO A 102 19.14 10.96 20.56
CA PRO A 102 17.72 10.72 20.74
C PRO A 102 16.96 10.60 19.42
N ALA A 103 17.32 11.38 18.39
CA ALA A 103 16.70 11.30 17.06
C ALA A 103 17.04 9.98 16.34
N LEU A 104 18.29 9.51 16.44
CA LEU A 104 18.67 8.20 15.90
C LEU A 104 17.96 7.05 16.63
N PHE A 105 17.87 7.12 17.95
CA PHE A 105 17.09 6.13 18.71
C PHE A 105 15.63 6.11 18.29
N PHE A 106 15.02 7.29 18.11
CA PHE A 106 13.66 7.43 17.59
C PHE A 106 13.52 6.85 16.18
N GLY A 107 14.47 7.16 15.30
CA GLY A 107 14.52 6.61 13.93
C GLY A 107 14.63 5.08 13.91
N MET A 108 15.45 4.50 14.80
CA MET A 108 15.54 3.04 14.94
C MET A 108 14.26 2.42 15.49
N ALA A 109 13.60 3.06 16.45
CA ALA A 109 12.33 2.59 16.98
C ALA A 109 11.23 2.61 15.93
N THR A 110 11.14 3.68 15.12
CA THR A 110 10.18 3.77 14.00
C THR A 110 10.53 2.80 12.87
N THR A 111 11.81 2.53 12.61
CA THR A 111 12.25 1.47 11.68
C THR A 111 11.77 0.10 12.16
N ALA A 112 11.99 -0.24 13.44
CA ALA A 112 11.53 -1.51 14.00
C ALA A 112 10.01 -1.65 13.92
N LEU A 113 9.26 -0.59 14.24
CA LEU A 113 7.80 -0.56 14.11
C LEU A 113 7.36 -0.83 12.67
N THR A 114 7.98 -0.16 11.69
CA THR A 114 7.63 -0.33 10.27
C THR A 114 8.01 -1.71 9.76
N LEU A 115 9.14 -2.29 10.22
CA LEU A 115 9.54 -3.67 9.90
C LEU A 115 8.49 -4.68 10.40
N VAL A 116 8.03 -4.52 11.65
CA VAL A 116 6.98 -5.38 12.23
C VAL A 116 5.71 -5.32 11.36
N ILE A 117 5.28 -4.13 11.00
CA ILE A 117 4.09 -3.94 10.15
C ILE A 117 4.31 -4.62 8.78
N THR A 118 5.47 -4.41 8.15
CA THR A 118 5.71 -4.87 6.77
C THR A 118 5.91 -6.39 6.69
N ILE A 119 6.61 -6.99 7.67
CA ILE A 119 7.00 -8.40 7.61
C ILE A 119 5.89 -9.31 8.15
N TRP A 120 5.19 -8.92 9.22
CA TRP A 120 4.21 -9.78 9.89
C TRP A 120 2.77 -9.34 9.66
N ILE A 121 2.47 -8.05 9.87
CA ILE A 121 1.08 -7.58 9.84
C ILE A 121 0.54 -7.56 8.41
N LEU A 122 1.30 -7.03 7.46
CA LEU A 122 0.86 -6.82 6.09
C LEU A 122 0.50 -8.12 5.35
N PRO A 123 1.32 -9.20 5.38
CA PRO A 123 0.97 -10.45 4.73
C PRO A 123 -0.29 -11.09 5.30
N TYR A 124 -0.46 -11.05 6.64
CA TYR A 124 -1.66 -11.58 7.30
C TYR A 124 -2.94 -10.83 6.89
N ILE A 125 -2.86 -9.50 6.89
CA ILE A 125 -4.00 -8.64 6.51
C ILE A 125 -4.36 -8.81 5.03
N ASN A 126 -3.38 -8.94 4.15
CA ASN A 126 -3.64 -9.14 2.73
C ASN A 126 -4.40 -10.45 2.46
N GLN A 127 -4.08 -11.53 3.19
CA GLN A 127 -4.82 -12.78 3.10
C GLN A 127 -6.27 -12.63 3.60
N ALA A 128 -6.46 -11.95 4.75
CA ALA A 128 -7.78 -11.68 5.30
C ALA A 128 -8.63 -10.77 4.37
N PHE A 129 -8.00 -9.75 3.79
CA PHE A 129 -8.62 -8.86 2.82
C PHE A 129 -9.14 -9.60 1.59
N ARG A 130 -8.33 -10.54 1.04
CA ARG A 130 -8.75 -11.39 -0.08
C ARG A 130 -9.96 -12.23 0.25
N GLY A 131 -9.97 -12.87 1.41
CA GLY A 131 -11.13 -13.65 1.88
C GLY A 131 -12.39 -12.80 1.92
N LEU A 132 -12.29 -11.60 2.50
CA LEU A 132 -13.42 -10.69 2.60
C LEU A 132 -13.92 -10.21 1.23
N VAL A 133 -13.01 -9.82 0.32
CA VAL A 133 -13.38 -9.40 -1.04
C VAL A 133 -14.05 -10.53 -1.80
N PHE A 134 -13.57 -11.76 -1.63
CA PHE A 134 -14.17 -12.93 -2.25
C PHE A 134 -15.58 -13.21 -1.70
N ASP A 135 -15.77 -13.13 -0.37
CA ASP A 135 -17.08 -13.32 0.26
C ASP A 135 -18.08 -12.24 -0.19
N MET A 136 -17.61 -11.00 -0.38
CA MET A 136 -18.42 -9.91 -0.93
C MET A 136 -18.82 -10.20 -2.39
N ALA A 137 -17.85 -10.59 -3.22
CA ALA A 137 -18.10 -10.94 -4.61
C ALA A 137 -19.13 -12.05 -4.73
N ARG A 138 -19.00 -13.08 -3.89
CA ARG A 138 -19.94 -14.20 -3.81
C ARG A 138 -21.37 -13.76 -3.49
N ARG A 139 -21.51 -12.87 -2.49
CA ARG A 139 -22.84 -12.34 -2.12
C ARG A 139 -23.45 -11.46 -3.21
N GLN A 140 -22.63 -10.66 -3.89
CA GLN A 140 -23.10 -9.79 -4.97
C GLN A 140 -23.54 -10.55 -6.22
N VAL A 141 -22.92 -11.69 -6.54
CA VAL A 141 -23.35 -12.53 -7.66
C VAL A 141 -24.75 -13.11 -7.41
N ALA A 142 -25.03 -13.54 -6.18
CA ALA A 142 -26.37 -14.03 -5.82
C ALA A 142 -27.43 -12.91 -5.80
N VAL A 143 -27.05 -11.66 -5.51
CA VAL A 143 -27.97 -10.49 -5.45
C VAL A 143 -28.03 -9.70 -6.76
N GLY A 144 -26.98 -9.82 -7.61
CA GLY A 144 -26.86 -9.06 -8.86
C GLY A 144 -27.58 -9.65 -10.06
N ILE A 145 -28.08 -10.89 -9.94
CA ILE A 145 -28.88 -11.50 -11.01
C ILE A 145 -30.31 -11.06 -10.83
N GLN A 146 -30.81 -10.29 -11.80
CA GLN A 146 -32.20 -9.84 -11.84
C GLN A 146 -33.05 -10.86 -12.58
N GLU A 147 -34.19 -11.21 -11.99
CA GLU A 147 -35.20 -12.04 -12.62
C GLU A 147 -35.76 -11.39 -13.88
N GLY A 148 -36.02 -12.18 -14.91
CA GLY A 148 -36.64 -11.72 -16.14
C GLY A 148 -35.76 -10.80 -17.02
N VAL A 149 -34.46 -10.66 -16.70
CA VAL A 149 -33.50 -9.80 -17.44
C VAL A 149 -32.29 -10.61 -17.88
N PHE A 150 -31.76 -10.28 -19.06
CA PHE A 150 -30.49 -10.82 -19.51
C PHE A 150 -29.32 -10.19 -18.73
N ASN A 151 -28.69 -10.99 -17.90
CA ASN A 151 -27.57 -10.57 -17.06
C ASN A 151 -26.25 -10.91 -17.78
N SER A 152 -25.43 -9.90 -18.06
CA SER A 152 -24.07 -10.04 -18.63
C SER A 152 -22.97 -9.86 -17.58
N ALA A 153 -23.22 -10.28 -16.33
CA ALA A 153 -22.30 -10.12 -15.22
C ALA A 153 -21.01 -10.94 -15.37
N PHE A 154 -20.98 -11.90 -16.28
CA PHE A 154 -19.84 -12.78 -16.54
C PHE A 154 -19.31 -12.56 -17.95
N ASP A 155 -17.99 -12.39 -18.10
CA ASP A 155 -17.36 -12.20 -19.40
C ASP A 155 -17.64 -13.39 -20.35
N GLY A 156 -18.25 -13.09 -21.48
CA GLY A 156 -18.60 -14.10 -22.49
C GLY A 156 -19.79 -15.01 -22.13
N LEU A 157 -20.51 -14.71 -21.03
CA LEU A 157 -21.71 -15.43 -20.62
C LEU A 157 -22.88 -14.46 -20.48
N ILE A 158 -24.02 -14.80 -21.08
CA ILE A 158 -25.29 -14.09 -20.89
C ILE A 158 -26.23 -15.07 -20.21
N LEU A 159 -26.66 -14.72 -19.01
CA LEU A 159 -27.55 -15.52 -18.18
C LEU A 159 -28.93 -14.84 -18.08
N TYR A 160 -29.96 -15.57 -18.38
CA TYR A 160 -31.36 -15.19 -18.11
C TYR A 160 -31.96 -16.20 -17.15
N VAL A 161 -32.67 -15.75 -16.15
CA VAL A 161 -33.35 -16.57 -15.15
C VAL A 161 -34.80 -16.07 -15.03
N GLU A 162 -35.76 -16.98 -15.14
CA GLU A 162 -37.16 -16.65 -15.05
C GLU A 162 -37.56 -16.35 -13.59
N HIS A 163 -37.10 -17.18 -12.65
CA HIS A 163 -37.31 -17.01 -11.22
C HIS A 163 -36.06 -17.38 -10.43
N LEU A 164 -35.73 -16.57 -9.41
CA LEU A 164 -34.55 -16.77 -8.53
C LEU A 164 -34.99 -16.69 -7.07
N ASP A 165 -34.82 -17.74 -6.30
CA ASP A 165 -34.95 -17.66 -4.84
C ASP A 165 -33.68 -17.11 -4.20
N PRO A 166 -33.70 -15.89 -3.61
CA PRO A 166 -32.52 -15.26 -3.05
C PRO A 166 -31.95 -16.00 -1.81
N ARG A 167 -32.77 -16.87 -1.15
CA ARG A 167 -32.38 -17.59 0.06
C ARG A 167 -31.65 -18.89 -0.24
N THR A 168 -32.16 -19.65 -1.22
CA THR A 168 -31.62 -20.96 -1.58
C THR A 168 -30.64 -20.90 -2.75
N SER A 169 -30.60 -19.76 -3.48
CA SER A 169 -29.84 -19.58 -4.73
C SER A 169 -30.27 -20.57 -5.82
N GLU A 170 -31.51 -21.05 -5.73
CA GLU A 170 -32.12 -21.89 -6.77
C GLU A 170 -32.80 -21.02 -7.82
N MET A 171 -32.67 -21.44 -9.06
CA MET A 171 -33.15 -20.74 -10.25
C MET A 171 -34.10 -21.66 -11.01
N GLU A 172 -35.16 -21.09 -11.57
CA GLU A 172 -36.08 -21.76 -12.47
C GLU A 172 -36.07 -21.07 -13.84
N GLY A 173 -36.24 -21.81 -14.91
CA GLY A 173 -36.26 -21.26 -16.25
C GLY A 173 -34.92 -20.61 -16.66
N VAL A 174 -33.84 -21.40 -16.66
CA VAL A 174 -32.49 -20.90 -16.92
C VAL A 174 -32.17 -20.97 -18.41
N PHE A 175 -31.80 -19.82 -18.99
CA PHE A 175 -31.25 -19.70 -20.34
C PHE A 175 -29.87 -19.07 -20.28
N LEU A 176 -28.86 -19.77 -20.79
CA LEU A 176 -27.46 -19.35 -20.75
C LEU A 176 -26.84 -19.38 -22.13
N VAL A 177 -26.23 -18.30 -22.57
CA VAL A 177 -25.41 -18.20 -23.77
C VAL A 177 -23.94 -18.16 -23.34
N ASP A 178 -23.18 -19.16 -23.78
CA ASP A 178 -21.72 -19.22 -23.57
C ASP A 178 -21.00 -18.88 -24.89
N SER A 179 -20.41 -17.70 -24.93
CA SER A 179 -19.63 -17.15 -26.06
C SER A 179 -18.14 -17.05 -25.72
N ARG A 180 -17.65 -17.75 -24.69
CA ARG A 180 -16.23 -17.72 -24.28
C ARG A 180 -15.29 -18.32 -25.34
N ASN A 181 -15.80 -19.27 -26.10
CA ASN A 181 -15.12 -19.78 -27.29
C ASN A 181 -15.77 -19.18 -28.57
N PRO A 182 -15.06 -18.29 -29.30
CA PRO A 182 -15.61 -17.66 -30.49
C PRO A 182 -15.98 -18.64 -31.60
N GLU A 183 -15.33 -19.81 -31.66
CA GLU A 183 -15.55 -20.83 -32.68
C GLU A 183 -16.75 -21.72 -32.38
N GLU A 184 -17.18 -21.79 -31.08
CA GLU A 184 -18.24 -22.68 -30.66
C GLU A 184 -19.18 -21.95 -29.68
N ARG A 185 -20.24 -21.33 -30.19
CA ARG A 185 -21.29 -20.76 -29.36
C ARG A 185 -22.21 -21.87 -28.82
N ARG A 186 -22.41 -21.82 -27.51
CA ARG A 186 -23.27 -22.76 -26.78
C ARG A 186 -24.46 -22.04 -26.19
N VAL A 187 -25.65 -22.48 -26.54
CA VAL A 187 -26.88 -22.02 -25.89
C VAL A 187 -27.37 -23.17 -25.01
N ILE A 188 -27.54 -22.92 -23.73
CA ILE A 188 -27.92 -23.90 -22.72
C ILE A 188 -29.26 -23.48 -22.16
N VAL A 189 -30.23 -24.40 -22.17
CA VAL A 189 -31.58 -24.21 -21.60
C VAL A 189 -31.77 -25.28 -20.55
N ALA A 190 -32.19 -24.89 -19.32
CA ALA A 190 -32.40 -25.82 -18.24
C ALA A 190 -33.67 -25.46 -17.45
N GLN A 191 -34.35 -26.46 -16.93
CA GLN A 191 -35.56 -26.24 -16.11
C GLN A 191 -35.21 -25.62 -14.78
N SER A 192 -34.09 -26.05 -14.16
CA SER A 192 -33.63 -25.47 -12.91
C SER A 192 -32.11 -25.40 -12.87
N GLY A 193 -31.61 -24.49 -12.04
CA GLY A 193 -30.21 -24.33 -11.78
C GLY A 193 -29.94 -23.91 -10.34
N ARG A 194 -28.71 -24.09 -9.90
CA ARG A 194 -28.27 -23.64 -8.59
C ARG A 194 -26.87 -23.09 -8.68
N PHE A 195 -26.64 -21.94 -8.05
CA PHE A 195 -25.28 -21.48 -7.80
C PHE A 195 -24.67 -22.31 -6.68
N ASP A 196 -23.63 -23.04 -7.02
CA ASP A 196 -22.81 -23.75 -6.06
C ASP A 196 -21.50 -22.99 -5.86
N SER A 197 -21.15 -22.76 -4.60
CA SER A 197 -19.89 -22.09 -4.27
C SER A 197 -19.14 -22.95 -3.27
N ASP A 198 -17.96 -23.43 -3.66
CA ASP A 198 -17.03 -24.11 -2.76
C ASP A 198 -16.17 -23.06 -2.04
N PRO A 199 -16.45 -22.78 -0.73
CA PRO A 199 -15.70 -21.80 0.04
C PRO A 199 -14.22 -22.18 0.23
N LYS A 200 -13.91 -23.50 0.16
CA LYS A 200 -12.54 -24.01 0.34
C LYS A 200 -11.71 -23.87 -0.92
N ARG A 201 -12.36 -24.00 -2.09
CA ARG A 201 -11.70 -23.89 -3.41
C ARG A 201 -11.92 -22.54 -4.10
N LEU A 202 -12.72 -21.67 -3.47
CA LEU A 202 -13.03 -20.32 -3.99
C LEU A 202 -13.55 -20.37 -5.44
N ARG A 203 -14.27 -21.42 -5.82
CA ARG A 203 -14.87 -21.60 -7.14
C ARG A 203 -16.36 -21.35 -7.09
N MET A 204 -16.86 -20.60 -8.04
CA MET A 204 -18.29 -20.48 -8.28
C MET A 204 -18.65 -21.47 -9.39
N GLY A 205 -19.59 -22.34 -9.12
CA GLY A 205 -20.17 -23.27 -10.04
C GLY A 205 -21.63 -22.93 -10.31
N LEU A 206 -22.08 -23.19 -11.53
CA LEU A 206 -23.49 -23.20 -11.88
C LEU A 206 -23.83 -24.65 -12.20
N THR A 207 -24.65 -25.28 -11.36
CA THR A 207 -25.19 -26.61 -11.62
C THR A 207 -26.58 -26.47 -12.21
N LEU A 208 -26.74 -26.90 -13.45
CA LEU A 208 -28.00 -26.91 -14.19
C LEU A 208 -28.58 -28.31 -14.18
N ARG A 209 -29.90 -28.41 -14.06
CA ARG A 209 -30.64 -29.67 -14.03
C ARG A 209 -31.69 -29.69 -15.12
N GLN A 210 -31.84 -30.86 -15.73
CA GLN A 210 -32.85 -31.17 -16.75
C GLN A 210 -32.85 -30.13 -17.86
N GLY A 211 -31.91 -30.26 -18.84
CA GLY A 211 -31.75 -29.27 -19.87
C GLY A 211 -31.15 -29.82 -21.16
N SER A 212 -30.91 -28.89 -22.08
CA SER A 212 -30.31 -29.15 -23.38
C SER A 212 -29.24 -28.11 -23.72
N ILE A 213 -28.18 -28.55 -24.38
CA ILE A 213 -27.12 -27.73 -24.96
C ILE A 213 -27.27 -27.71 -26.45
N HIS A 214 -27.39 -26.52 -26.99
CA HIS A 214 -27.50 -26.27 -28.43
C HIS A 214 -26.15 -25.71 -28.90
N LEU A 215 -25.46 -26.46 -29.75
CA LEU A 215 -24.16 -26.10 -30.30
C LEU A 215 -24.31 -25.58 -31.71
N SER A 216 -23.82 -24.38 -31.98
CA SER A 216 -23.72 -23.82 -33.32
C SER A 216 -22.33 -23.18 -33.51
N GLY A 217 -21.62 -23.55 -34.57
CA GLY A 217 -20.29 -23.00 -34.86
C GLY A 217 -19.86 -23.26 -36.30
N ALA A 218 -18.88 -22.50 -36.77
CA ALA A 218 -18.36 -22.57 -38.14
C ALA A 218 -17.69 -23.94 -38.44
N GLU A 219 -17.08 -24.60 -37.47
CA GLU A 219 -16.47 -25.92 -37.63
C GLU A 219 -17.49 -27.05 -37.89
N LEU A 220 -18.74 -26.85 -37.48
CA LEU A 220 -19.79 -27.86 -37.68
C LEU A 220 -20.40 -27.90 -39.08
N SER A 221 -19.84 -27.16 -40.03
CA SER A 221 -20.32 -27.16 -41.44
C SER A 221 -21.84 -27.01 -41.57
N GLY A 222 -22.44 -26.14 -40.74
CA GLY A 222 -23.89 -25.94 -40.68
C GLY A 222 -24.68 -27.00 -39.95
N ARG A 223 -24.05 -27.97 -39.29
CA ARG A 223 -24.74 -29.01 -38.51
C ARG A 223 -25.05 -28.48 -37.12
N TYR A 224 -26.32 -28.56 -36.76
CA TYR A 224 -26.83 -28.29 -35.43
C TYR A 224 -26.68 -29.55 -34.56
N ARG A 225 -26.08 -29.43 -33.35
CA ARG A 225 -25.95 -30.52 -32.40
C ARG A 225 -26.74 -30.20 -31.14
N LEU A 226 -27.61 -31.11 -30.75
CA LEU A 226 -28.39 -31.06 -29.52
C LEU A 226 -27.85 -32.11 -28.55
N ILE A 227 -27.53 -31.71 -27.36
CA ILE A 227 -27.10 -32.58 -26.26
C ILE A 227 -28.08 -32.37 -25.12
N THR A 228 -28.80 -33.42 -24.69
CA THR A 228 -29.64 -33.38 -23.49
C THR A 228 -28.88 -33.86 -22.26
N PHE A 229 -29.10 -33.24 -21.11
CA PHE A 229 -28.44 -33.61 -19.88
C PHE A 229 -29.43 -33.62 -18.70
N GLN A 230 -29.14 -34.46 -17.72
CA GLN A 230 -29.85 -34.46 -16.43
C GLN A 230 -29.18 -33.48 -15.46
N ASN A 231 -27.85 -33.46 -15.40
CA ASN A 231 -27.05 -32.53 -14.60
C ASN A 231 -25.88 -32.03 -15.46
N TYR A 232 -25.68 -30.74 -15.46
CA TYR A 232 -24.57 -30.10 -16.13
C TYR A 232 -23.93 -29.07 -15.19
N ALA A 233 -22.66 -29.26 -14.85
CA ALA A 233 -21.91 -28.36 -14.01
C ALA A 233 -21.00 -27.47 -14.85
N LEU A 234 -21.21 -26.19 -14.77
CA LEU A 234 -20.40 -25.17 -15.42
C LEU A 234 -19.62 -24.40 -14.36
N THR A 235 -18.30 -24.32 -14.54
CA THR A 235 -17.51 -23.41 -13.71
C THR A 235 -17.65 -22.00 -14.27
N LEU A 236 -18.20 -21.12 -13.47
CA LEU A 236 -18.31 -19.72 -13.78
C LEU A 236 -16.95 -19.06 -13.43
N ASP A 237 -16.13 -18.83 -14.44
CA ASP A 237 -15.07 -17.84 -14.31
C ASP A 237 -15.77 -16.47 -14.28
N ALA A 238 -16.02 -15.98 -13.09
CA ALA A 238 -16.49 -14.63 -12.89
C ALA A 238 -15.38 -13.67 -13.34
N GLY A 239 -15.24 -13.51 -14.65
CA GLY A 239 -14.33 -12.68 -15.40
C GLY A 239 -12.96 -12.41 -14.74
N ARG A 240 -11.99 -11.89 -15.43
CA ARG A 240 -10.64 -11.54 -14.90
C ARG A 240 -10.63 -10.75 -13.59
N SER A 241 -11.79 -10.24 -13.15
CA SER A 241 -11.99 -9.53 -11.87
C SER A 241 -12.20 -10.44 -10.64
N PHE A 242 -12.61 -11.71 -10.83
CA PHE A 242 -12.94 -12.66 -9.74
C PHE A 242 -12.23 -14.01 -9.89
N THR A 243 -11.11 -14.04 -10.61
CA THR A 243 -10.24 -15.22 -10.61
C THR A 243 -9.98 -15.61 -9.15
N ASP A 244 -10.19 -16.91 -8.86
CA ASP A 244 -9.90 -17.52 -7.54
C ASP A 244 -8.70 -16.84 -6.89
N PRO A 245 -8.86 -16.19 -5.73
CA PRO A 245 -7.75 -15.55 -5.04
C PRO A 245 -6.57 -16.51 -4.78
N ASN A 246 -6.84 -17.84 -4.75
CA ASN A 246 -5.79 -18.87 -4.62
C ASN A 246 -5.23 -19.32 -5.99
N GLN A 247 -5.92 -19.09 -7.09
CA GLN A 247 -5.42 -19.39 -8.45
C GLN A 247 -4.78 -18.17 -9.11
N ARG A 248 -5.18 -16.96 -8.71
CA ARG A 248 -4.41 -15.77 -9.06
C ARG A 248 -3.11 -15.86 -8.26
N PRO A 249 -1.95 -15.97 -8.91
CA PRO A 249 -0.69 -15.98 -8.18
C PRO A 249 -0.69 -14.79 -7.24
N LEU A 250 -0.38 -15.06 -5.96
CA LEU A 250 -0.24 -14.04 -4.94
C LEU A 250 0.59 -12.91 -5.54
N GLY A 251 0.09 -11.68 -5.54
CA GLY A 251 0.89 -10.54 -5.95
C GLY A 251 2.15 -10.49 -5.07
N GLU A 252 3.29 -10.12 -5.60
CA GLU A 252 4.55 -10.11 -4.86
C GLU A 252 4.43 -9.35 -3.53
N GLN A 253 3.59 -8.32 -3.48
CA GLN A 253 3.35 -7.52 -2.26
C GLN A 253 2.69 -8.30 -1.11
N GLU A 254 1.99 -9.39 -1.42
CA GLU A 254 1.20 -10.19 -0.49
C GLU A 254 2.00 -11.36 0.09
N LEU A 255 3.12 -11.71 -0.54
CA LEU A 255 3.99 -12.80 -0.13
C LEU A 255 4.83 -12.43 1.09
N THR A 256 5.09 -13.41 1.95
CA THR A 256 6.09 -13.29 3.01
C THR A 256 7.50 -13.27 2.43
N LEU A 257 8.49 -12.86 3.22
CA LEU A 257 9.89 -12.84 2.76
C LEU A 257 10.39 -14.21 2.31
N THR A 258 9.98 -15.30 2.96
CA THR A 258 10.30 -16.67 2.58
C THR A 258 9.65 -17.06 1.26
N GLN A 259 8.35 -16.81 1.14
CA GLN A 259 7.59 -17.09 -0.10
C GLN A 259 8.13 -16.31 -1.31
N LEU A 260 8.59 -15.06 -1.10
CA LEU A 260 9.22 -14.27 -2.18
C LEU A 260 10.50 -14.94 -2.70
N ARG A 261 11.35 -15.47 -1.81
CA ARG A 261 12.56 -16.21 -2.21
C ARG A 261 12.24 -17.51 -2.93
N GLU A 262 11.28 -18.29 -2.42
CA GLU A 262 10.81 -19.52 -3.04
C GLU A 262 10.21 -19.26 -4.42
N ARG A 263 9.39 -18.23 -4.54
CA ARG A 263 8.80 -17.80 -5.81
C ARG A 263 9.83 -17.38 -6.83
N ALA A 264 10.86 -16.62 -6.41
CA ALA A 264 11.95 -16.23 -7.28
C ALA A 264 12.77 -17.45 -7.77
N ALA A 265 13.04 -18.42 -6.87
CA ALA A 265 13.73 -19.65 -7.24
C ALA A 265 12.93 -20.49 -8.24
N ALA A 266 11.62 -20.63 -8.04
CA ALA A 266 10.72 -21.35 -8.94
C ALA A 266 10.68 -20.70 -10.34
N LEU A 267 10.49 -19.36 -10.40
CA LEU A 267 10.46 -18.62 -11.68
C LEU A 267 11.80 -18.74 -12.41
N ARG A 268 12.92 -18.72 -11.68
CA ARG A 268 14.26 -18.87 -12.26
C ARG A 268 14.45 -20.28 -12.84
N ALA A 269 13.94 -21.32 -12.17
CA ALA A 269 13.99 -22.70 -12.66
C ALA A 269 13.13 -22.89 -13.93
N GLU A 270 12.00 -22.15 -14.04
CA GLU A 270 11.15 -22.14 -15.21
C GLU A 270 11.67 -21.25 -16.37
N GLY A 271 12.79 -20.56 -16.22
CA GLY A 271 13.32 -19.60 -17.21
C GLY A 271 12.45 -18.34 -17.37
N LYS A 272 11.58 -18.05 -16.40
CA LYS A 272 10.71 -16.88 -16.39
C LYS A 272 11.36 -15.70 -15.66
N ASN A 273 10.79 -14.50 -15.81
CA ASN A 273 11.28 -13.32 -15.11
C ASN A 273 11.13 -13.47 -13.60
N TYR A 274 12.27 -13.61 -12.89
CA TYR A 274 12.38 -13.80 -11.44
C TYR A 274 12.70 -12.51 -10.68
N HIS A 275 12.91 -11.39 -11.38
CA HIS A 275 13.30 -10.10 -10.76
C HIS A 275 12.22 -9.52 -9.84
N PRO A 276 10.91 -9.50 -10.20
CA PRO A 276 9.89 -8.83 -9.39
C PRO A 276 9.80 -9.34 -7.94
N PRO A 277 9.82 -10.65 -7.64
CA PRO A 277 9.82 -11.12 -6.24
C PRO A 277 11.05 -10.68 -5.44
N ILE A 278 12.23 -10.60 -6.08
CA ILE A 278 13.47 -10.17 -5.42
C ILE A 278 13.43 -8.66 -5.16
N VAL A 279 12.95 -7.88 -6.12
CA VAL A 279 12.75 -6.43 -5.96
C VAL A 279 11.80 -6.16 -4.78
N GLU A 280 10.67 -6.86 -4.71
CA GLU A 280 9.72 -6.70 -3.60
C GLU A 280 10.32 -7.13 -2.25
N PHE A 281 11.16 -8.19 -2.24
CA PHE A 281 11.90 -8.59 -1.04
C PHE A 281 12.78 -7.46 -0.52
N HIS A 282 13.58 -6.83 -1.37
CA HIS A 282 14.44 -5.71 -0.97
C HIS A 282 13.64 -4.45 -0.62
N LYS A 283 12.54 -4.19 -1.31
CA LYS A 283 11.63 -3.07 -1.05
C LYS A 283 11.01 -3.16 0.35
N LYS A 284 10.58 -4.36 0.78
CA LYS A 284 10.04 -4.60 2.13
C LYS A 284 11.04 -4.32 3.24
N LEU A 285 12.32 -4.34 2.95
CA LEU A 285 13.38 -3.96 3.89
C LEU A 285 13.80 -2.50 3.72
N ALA A 286 13.98 -2.03 2.49
CA ALA A 286 14.50 -0.69 2.20
C ALA A 286 13.58 0.43 2.73
N ILE A 287 12.26 0.29 2.57
CA ILE A 287 11.31 1.32 3.03
C ILE A 287 11.35 1.49 4.55
N PRO A 288 11.29 0.46 5.42
CA PRO A 288 11.44 0.65 6.86
C PRO A 288 12.77 1.30 7.27
N PHE A 289 13.88 0.92 6.64
CA PHE A 289 15.19 1.52 6.93
C PHE A 289 15.25 3.03 6.64
N SER A 290 14.41 3.53 5.74
CA SER A 290 14.33 4.98 5.48
C SER A 290 13.91 5.79 6.72
N CYS A 291 13.20 5.21 7.69
CA CYS A 291 12.84 5.91 8.93
C CYS A 291 14.07 6.40 9.71
N ALA A 292 15.08 5.53 9.88
CA ALA A 292 16.34 5.90 10.54
C ALA A 292 17.11 6.94 9.74
N LEU A 293 17.18 6.79 8.41
CA LEU A 293 17.86 7.72 7.53
C LEU A 293 17.18 9.09 7.50
N PHE A 294 15.87 9.14 7.47
CA PHE A 294 15.08 10.36 7.50
C PHE A 294 15.26 11.10 8.83
N SER A 295 15.28 10.37 9.94
CA SER A 295 15.57 10.94 11.24
C SER A 295 17.01 11.47 11.30
N PHE A 296 17.98 10.81 10.69
CA PHE A 296 19.36 11.27 10.61
C PHE A 296 19.50 12.53 9.77
N VAL A 297 18.97 12.55 8.54
CA VAL A 297 19.06 13.69 7.60
C VAL A 297 18.27 14.90 8.09
N GLY A 298 17.17 14.67 8.79
CA GLY A 298 16.32 15.73 9.35
C GLY A 298 17.09 16.68 10.27
N ILE A 299 18.12 16.21 10.99
CA ILE A 299 18.90 17.02 11.93
C ILE A 299 19.71 18.13 11.21
N PRO A 300 20.64 17.80 10.29
CA PRO A 300 21.42 18.83 9.62
C PRO A 300 20.55 19.71 8.70
N LEU A 301 19.47 19.17 8.17
CA LEU A 301 18.54 19.91 7.34
C LEU A 301 17.79 20.96 8.18
N ALA A 302 17.29 20.59 9.35
CA ALA A 302 16.63 21.51 10.28
C ALA A 302 17.54 22.64 10.75
N SER A 303 18.85 22.37 10.98
CA SER A 303 19.81 23.37 11.42
C SER A 303 20.04 24.51 10.40
N ARG A 304 19.68 24.31 9.14
CA ARG A 304 19.77 25.31 8.05
C ARG A 304 18.51 26.16 7.93
N ILE A 305 17.40 25.75 8.48
CA ILE A 305 16.13 26.49 8.44
C ILE A 305 16.19 27.61 9.48
N ARG A 306 16.55 28.83 9.03
CA ARG A 306 16.71 29.99 9.93
C ARG A 306 15.43 30.75 10.22
N ARG A 307 14.43 30.66 9.33
CA ARG A 307 13.13 31.33 9.43
C ARG A 307 12.07 30.38 8.91
N GLY A 308 11.57 29.50 9.77
CA GLY A 308 10.55 28.55 9.37
C GLY A 308 9.74 28.08 10.55
N GLY A 309 8.43 28.27 10.49
CA GLY A 309 7.51 27.63 11.42
C GLY A 309 7.28 26.17 11.06
N ARG A 310 6.36 25.53 11.80
CA ARG A 310 5.95 24.13 11.59
C ARG A 310 5.53 23.83 10.14
N GLY A 311 4.96 24.83 9.43
CA GLY A 311 4.57 24.70 8.02
C GLY A 311 5.72 24.45 7.06
N VAL A 312 6.87 25.10 7.27
CA VAL A 312 8.08 24.89 6.44
C VAL A 312 8.63 23.49 6.64
N SER A 313 8.68 23.00 7.89
CA SER A 313 9.10 21.62 8.18
C SER A 313 8.17 20.62 7.53
N LEU A 314 6.86 20.86 7.52
CA LEU A 314 5.88 20.03 6.82
C LEU A 314 6.13 20.01 5.31
N ALA A 315 6.27 21.18 4.69
CA ALA A 315 6.51 21.29 3.24
C ALA A 315 7.80 20.57 2.81
N ILE A 316 8.89 20.73 3.57
CA ILE A 316 10.16 20.07 3.30
C ILE A 316 10.02 18.55 3.48
N SER A 317 9.31 18.08 4.52
CA SER A 317 9.12 16.65 4.74
C SER A 317 8.30 15.99 3.62
N VAL A 318 7.26 16.69 3.13
CA VAL A 318 6.46 16.21 1.99
C VAL A 318 7.30 16.16 0.71
N ALA A 319 8.02 17.25 0.38
CA ALA A 319 8.85 17.30 -0.80
C ALA A 319 9.95 16.23 -0.80
N PHE A 320 10.60 16.03 0.35
CA PHE A 320 11.64 15.02 0.51
C PHE A 320 11.09 13.60 0.39
N ALA A 321 9.94 13.34 1.00
CA ALA A 321 9.27 12.04 0.94
C ALA A 321 8.79 11.73 -0.49
N LEU A 322 8.24 12.72 -1.21
CA LEU A 322 7.87 12.57 -2.62
C LEU A 322 9.09 12.25 -3.49
N GLY A 323 10.20 12.96 -3.31
CA GLY A 323 11.46 12.68 -4.01
C GLY A 323 11.95 11.25 -3.76
N TYR A 324 11.93 10.81 -2.50
CA TYR A 324 12.27 9.44 -2.12
C TYR A 324 11.34 8.42 -2.79
N TYR A 325 10.04 8.67 -2.77
CA TYR A 325 9.06 7.76 -3.37
C TYR A 325 9.22 7.64 -4.88
N VAL A 326 9.51 8.76 -5.57
CA VAL A 326 9.82 8.74 -7.02
C VAL A 326 11.05 7.88 -7.31
N LEU A 327 12.10 7.97 -6.47
CA LEU A 327 13.30 7.15 -6.60
C LEU A 327 13.01 5.65 -6.36
N ILE A 328 12.18 5.31 -5.36
CA ILE A 328 11.76 3.93 -5.10
C ILE A 328 10.96 3.37 -6.28
N VAL A 329 9.96 4.10 -6.79
CA VAL A 329 9.13 3.65 -7.92
C VAL A 329 9.96 3.53 -9.21
N GLY A 330 10.85 4.49 -9.46
CA GLY A 330 11.79 4.43 -10.58
C GLY A 330 12.73 3.24 -10.49
N GLY A 331 13.31 2.99 -9.32
CA GLY A 331 14.13 1.82 -9.02
C GLY A 331 13.37 0.51 -9.22
N GLU A 332 12.15 0.40 -8.70
CA GLU A 332 11.25 -0.75 -8.87
C GLU A 332 11.01 -1.05 -10.36
N GLY A 333 10.72 -0.03 -11.16
CA GLY A 333 10.51 -0.19 -12.59
C GLY A 333 11.76 -0.68 -13.35
N LEU A 334 12.95 -0.24 -12.95
CA LEU A 334 14.23 -0.67 -13.54
C LEU A 334 14.64 -2.07 -13.06
N GLY A 335 14.45 -2.36 -11.77
CA GLY A 335 14.74 -3.65 -11.16
C GLY A 335 13.85 -4.76 -11.72
N ASN A 336 12.53 -4.54 -11.82
CA ASN A 336 11.57 -5.51 -12.36
C ASN A 336 11.85 -5.92 -13.81
N ARG A 337 12.51 -5.03 -14.58
CA ARG A 337 12.93 -5.29 -15.97
C ARG A 337 14.33 -5.90 -16.06
N GLY A 338 15.02 -6.13 -14.94
CA GLY A 338 16.38 -6.64 -14.89
C GLY A 338 17.44 -5.67 -15.42
N LYS A 339 17.13 -4.38 -15.59
CA LYS A 339 18.09 -3.35 -16.05
C LYS A 339 19.07 -2.91 -14.97
N LEU A 340 18.68 -3.06 -13.71
CA LEU A 340 19.52 -2.82 -12.53
C LEU A 340 19.45 -4.04 -11.61
N PRO A 341 20.57 -4.39 -10.93
CA PRO A 341 20.53 -5.39 -9.86
C PRO A 341 19.46 -5.01 -8.82
N GLU A 342 18.63 -5.95 -8.43
CA GLU A 342 17.44 -5.74 -7.60
C GLU A 342 17.79 -5.07 -6.26
N MET A 343 18.90 -5.49 -5.66
CA MET A 343 19.41 -4.89 -4.43
C MET A 343 19.74 -3.41 -4.66
N LEU A 344 20.51 -3.06 -5.71
CA LEU A 344 20.85 -1.68 -5.99
C LEU A 344 19.62 -0.85 -6.31
N ALA A 345 18.68 -1.39 -7.08
CA ALA A 345 17.46 -0.72 -7.47
C ALA A 345 16.65 -0.22 -6.25
N MET A 346 16.60 -1.01 -5.18
CA MET A 346 15.81 -0.68 -3.98
C MET A 346 16.61 0.06 -2.90
N TRP A 347 17.94 -0.17 -2.80
CA TRP A 347 18.75 0.46 -1.77
C TRP A 347 19.41 1.75 -2.21
N LEU A 348 19.49 2.04 -3.53
CA LEU A 348 20.09 3.26 -4.08
C LEU A 348 19.49 4.54 -3.48
N PRO A 349 18.16 4.69 -3.33
CA PRO A 349 17.59 5.87 -2.66
C PRO A 349 18.09 6.03 -1.24
N ASN A 350 18.18 4.94 -0.48
CA ASN A 350 18.68 4.94 0.90
C ASN A 350 20.16 5.33 0.96
N LEU A 351 20.97 4.82 0.04
CA LEU A 351 22.40 5.16 -0.06
C LEU A 351 22.61 6.63 -0.40
N LEU A 352 21.83 7.18 -1.34
CA LEU A 352 21.88 8.60 -1.70
C LEU A 352 21.53 9.49 -0.51
N ILE A 353 20.50 9.12 0.25
CA ILE A 353 20.09 9.87 1.44
C ILE A 353 21.14 9.74 2.54
N ALA A 354 21.68 8.55 2.78
CA ALA A 354 22.74 8.33 3.76
C ALA A 354 24.00 9.15 3.41
N ALA A 355 24.44 9.12 2.17
CA ALA A 355 25.62 9.88 1.70
C ALA A 355 25.36 11.40 1.80
N GLY A 356 24.27 11.88 1.24
CA GLY A 356 23.91 13.31 1.31
C GLY A 356 23.71 13.79 2.74
N GLY A 357 23.04 12.99 3.58
CA GLY A 357 22.86 13.28 5.00
C GLY A 357 24.18 13.34 5.77
N SER A 358 25.10 12.40 5.49
CA SER A 358 26.42 12.38 6.12
C SER A 358 27.26 13.61 5.72
N VAL A 359 27.25 13.99 4.45
CA VAL A 359 27.91 15.22 3.98
C VAL A 359 27.33 16.45 4.66
N LEU A 360 25.99 16.56 4.72
CA LEU A 360 25.31 17.66 5.39
C LEU A 360 25.63 17.71 6.90
N PHE A 361 25.69 16.55 7.53
CA PHE A 361 25.97 16.41 8.95
C PHE A 361 27.41 16.82 9.29
N LEU A 362 28.41 16.32 8.54
CA LEU A 362 29.81 16.68 8.69
C LEU A 362 30.02 18.20 8.46
N TRP A 363 29.37 18.74 7.44
CA TRP A 363 29.45 20.18 7.18
C TRP A 363 28.83 20.99 8.33
N ALA A 364 27.71 20.58 8.91
CA ALA A 364 27.06 21.24 10.04
C ALA A 364 27.87 21.12 11.34
N GLU A 365 28.66 20.04 11.50
CA GLU A 365 29.56 19.85 12.65
C GLU A 365 30.81 20.76 12.54
N VAL A 366 31.45 20.84 11.37
CA VAL A 366 32.72 21.54 11.12
C VAL A 366 32.55 23.06 11.04
N HIS A 367 31.39 23.57 10.57
CA HIS A 367 31.17 25.02 10.37
C HIS A 367 30.20 25.63 11.38
N PRO A 368 30.54 25.68 12.68
CA PRO A 368 29.75 26.39 13.67
C PRO A 368 29.79 27.94 13.48
N ALA A 369 30.71 28.44 12.63
CA ALA A 369 30.95 29.85 12.43
C ALA A 369 29.72 30.64 11.88
N THR A 370 28.86 29.99 11.10
CA THR A 370 27.60 30.61 10.65
C THR A 370 26.61 30.86 11.81
N LEU A 371 26.67 30.05 12.84
CA LEU A 371 25.91 30.22 14.09
C LEU A 371 26.54 31.29 14.98
N ALA A 372 27.88 31.34 15.05
CA ALA A 372 28.61 32.40 15.78
C ALA A 372 28.41 33.79 15.14
N GLN A 373 28.36 33.88 13.82
CA GLN A 373 28.03 35.13 13.13
C GLN A 373 26.59 35.61 13.38
N ALA A 374 25.61 34.67 13.42
CA ALA A 374 24.24 35.00 13.75
C ALA A 374 24.13 35.50 15.20
N TRP A 375 24.89 34.91 16.12
CA TRP A 375 24.93 35.33 17.53
C TRP A 375 25.57 36.71 17.71
N ARG A 376 26.67 37.00 17.01
CA ARG A 376 27.28 38.34 16.98
C ARG A 376 26.30 39.40 16.45
N LEU A 377 25.58 39.14 15.38
CA LEU A 377 24.57 40.04 14.82
C LEU A 377 23.36 40.23 15.74
N ALA A 378 22.94 39.19 16.47
CA ALA A 378 21.88 39.31 17.46
C ALA A 378 22.30 40.10 18.70
N ARG A 379 23.58 39.99 19.12
CA ARG A 379 24.14 40.72 20.23
C ARG A 379 24.33 42.22 19.91
N THR A 380 24.78 42.53 18.69
CA THR A 380 24.89 43.92 18.23
C THR A 380 23.51 44.59 18.08
N ARG A 381 22.49 43.87 17.64
CA ARG A 381 21.11 44.40 17.59
C ARG A 381 20.53 44.64 19.01
N ARG A 382 20.78 43.77 20.01
CA ARG A 382 20.35 44.01 21.40
C ARG A 382 21.08 45.21 22.01
N ALA A 383 22.37 45.34 21.76
CA ALA A 383 23.14 46.51 22.24
C ALA A 383 22.64 47.83 21.59
N ALA A 384 22.30 47.81 20.33
CA ALA A 384 21.76 48.98 19.62
C ALA A 384 20.35 49.37 20.07
N VAL A 385 19.53 48.41 20.56
CA VAL A 385 18.19 48.68 21.11
C VAL A 385 18.32 49.24 22.54
N GLN A 386 19.30 48.80 23.35
CA GLN A 386 19.54 49.31 24.69
C GLN A 386 20.18 50.71 24.70
N GLN A 387 20.80 51.15 23.63
CA GLN A 387 21.33 52.52 23.49
C GLN A 387 20.30 53.54 22.96
N ARG A 388 19.12 53.09 22.55
CA ARG A 388 18.05 53.96 22.03
C ARG A 388 16.83 54.06 22.98
N GLY A 389 16.83 53.43 24.09
CA GLY A 389 15.91 53.61 25.22
C GLY A 389 16.64 54.15 26.45
#